data_920f623cb394929bb153002c98c02731
#
_entry.id   920f623cb394929bb153002c98c02731
#
_cell.length_a   1.000
_cell.length_b   1.000
_cell.length_c   1.000
_cell.angle_alpha   90.00
_cell.angle_beta   90.00
_cell.angle_gamma   90.00
#
_symmetry.space_group_name_H-M   'P 1'
#
loop_
_entity.id
_entity.type
_entity.pdbx_description
1 polymer ?
#
loop_
_entity_poly.entity_id
_entity_poly.type
_entity_poly.pdbx_seq_one_letter_code
_entity_poly.pdbx_strand_id
1 'polypeptide(L)'
;MLHDSVNWLLNTVGAWGYPGIFILMAMESTVLPVPSELVLIPAGYLAHKGEMSFGLILLFSTLGSLAGASLNYIVALWLGRPFLEKYGKYFFVRPELLRKTDEFFLKHGAISTFTGRLVLGIRHLISIPAGLTRMNFGKFSFYTCLGAALWSLVLILMGYFIGGNEQLIKDNLPIMTAAILGSVAAILVIYYFWQKRQKA
;
A
#
# COMPACT_ATOMS: atom_id res chain seq x y z
N MET A 1 14.59 -23.91 0.26
CA MET A 1 13.24 -23.33 0.18
C MET A 1 13.19 -21.81 0.42
N LEU A 2 13.61 -21.26 1.58
CA LEU A 2 13.54 -19.80 1.80
C LEU A 2 14.49 -19.01 0.86
N HIS A 3 15.68 -19.54 0.66
CA HIS A 3 16.70 -18.95 -0.25
C HIS A 3 16.22 -18.91 -1.70
N ASP A 4 15.55 -19.97 -2.13
CA ASP A 4 15.02 -20.07 -3.49
C ASP A 4 13.90 -19.09 -3.73
N SER A 5 13.04 -18.87 -2.72
CA SER A 5 11.93 -17.88 -2.78
C SER A 5 12.44 -16.44 -2.86
N VAL A 6 13.48 -16.09 -2.09
CA VAL A 6 14.09 -14.75 -2.13
C VAL A 6 14.77 -14.52 -3.48
N ASN A 7 15.57 -15.48 -3.96
CA ASN A 7 16.21 -15.38 -5.27
C ASN A 7 15.18 -15.31 -6.41
N TRP A 8 14.09 -16.03 -6.31
CA TRP A 8 13.01 -15.97 -7.27
C TRP A 8 12.38 -14.57 -7.30
N LEU A 9 12.10 -13.95 -6.13
CA LEU A 9 11.57 -12.59 -6.03
C LEU A 9 12.53 -11.56 -6.63
N LEU A 10 13.81 -11.64 -6.27
CA LEU A 10 14.85 -10.73 -6.80
C LEU A 10 14.95 -10.83 -8.32
N ASN A 11 15.00 -12.06 -8.84
CA ASN A 11 15.06 -12.30 -10.28
C ASN A 11 13.79 -11.82 -10.99
N THR A 12 12.61 -12.04 -10.40
CA THR A 12 11.34 -11.62 -10.98
C THR A 12 11.24 -10.09 -11.02
N VAL A 13 11.54 -9.41 -9.92
CA VAL A 13 11.51 -7.95 -9.85
C VAL A 13 12.56 -7.34 -10.77
N GLY A 14 13.77 -7.91 -10.81
CA GLY A 14 14.83 -7.47 -11.72
C GLY A 14 14.48 -7.67 -13.20
N ALA A 15 13.92 -8.81 -13.56
CA ALA A 15 13.53 -9.13 -14.94
C ALA A 15 12.36 -8.26 -15.44
N TRP A 16 11.38 -7.96 -14.59
CA TRP A 16 10.25 -7.10 -14.94
C TRP A 16 10.61 -5.62 -14.91
N GLY A 17 11.64 -5.24 -14.14
CA GLY A 17 12.15 -3.88 -14.05
C GLY A 17 11.11 -2.85 -13.57
N TYR A 18 11.27 -1.61 -13.99
CA TYR A 18 10.38 -0.51 -13.59
C TYR A 18 8.91 -0.68 -14.06
N PRO A 19 8.63 -1.19 -15.29
CA PRO A 19 7.26 -1.47 -15.70
C PRO A 19 6.58 -2.51 -14.81
N GLY A 20 7.31 -3.53 -14.37
CA GLY A 20 6.79 -4.53 -13.44
C GLY A 20 6.42 -3.93 -12.09
N ILE A 21 7.28 -3.06 -11.54
CA ILE A 21 7.01 -2.32 -10.31
C ILE A 21 5.74 -1.49 -10.47
N PHE A 22 5.60 -0.75 -11.58
CA PHE A 22 4.40 0.06 -11.86
C PHE A 22 3.13 -0.80 -11.86
N ILE A 23 3.13 -1.91 -12.60
CA ILE A 23 1.97 -2.80 -12.74
C ILE A 23 1.61 -3.43 -11.38
N LEU A 24 2.58 -3.96 -10.65
CA LEU A 24 2.35 -4.60 -9.35
C LEU A 24 1.83 -3.62 -8.32
N MET A 25 2.35 -2.39 -8.28
CA MET A 25 1.88 -1.33 -7.40
C MET A 25 0.51 -0.79 -7.81
N ALA A 26 0.18 -0.79 -9.10
CA ALA A 26 -1.16 -0.48 -9.57
C ALA A 26 -2.15 -1.56 -9.14
N MET A 27 -1.80 -2.84 -9.28
CA MET A 27 -2.62 -3.97 -8.82
C MET A 27 -2.82 -3.94 -7.30
N GLU A 28 -1.77 -3.67 -6.52
CA GLU A 28 -1.85 -3.52 -5.07
C GLU A 28 -2.83 -2.41 -4.66
N SER A 29 -2.79 -1.28 -5.33
CA SER A 29 -3.66 -0.13 -5.03
C SER A 29 -5.09 -0.29 -5.57
N THR A 30 -5.38 -1.37 -6.31
CA THR A 30 -6.72 -1.79 -6.68
C THR A 30 -7.31 -2.74 -5.61
N VAL A 31 -8.14 -3.65 -6.01
CA VAL A 31 -8.80 -4.64 -5.13
C VAL A 31 -7.94 -5.88 -4.87
N LEU A 32 -6.87 -6.07 -5.65
CA LEU A 32 -6.00 -7.25 -5.53
C LEU A 32 -4.95 -7.00 -4.43
N PRO A 33 -4.96 -7.76 -3.32
CA PRO A 33 -4.03 -7.56 -2.21
C PRO A 33 -2.65 -8.16 -2.56
N VAL A 34 -1.88 -7.47 -3.42
CA VAL A 34 -0.47 -7.78 -3.63
C VAL A 34 0.33 -7.04 -2.55
N PRO A 35 1.08 -7.74 -1.68
CA PRO A 35 1.88 -7.05 -0.67
C PRO A 35 3.01 -6.24 -1.33
N SER A 36 2.99 -4.92 -1.19
CA SER A 36 4.04 -4.02 -1.69
C SER A 36 5.42 -4.34 -1.15
N GLU A 37 5.46 -4.93 0.03
CA GLU A 37 6.68 -5.38 0.70
C GLU A 37 7.46 -6.38 -0.17
N LEU A 38 6.75 -7.29 -0.84
CA LEU A 38 7.37 -8.29 -1.73
C LEU A 38 7.92 -7.70 -3.03
N VAL A 39 7.54 -6.48 -3.36
CA VAL A 39 7.99 -5.78 -4.58
C VAL A 39 9.06 -4.75 -4.25
N LEU A 40 8.81 -3.88 -3.26
CA LEU A 40 9.65 -2.71 -3.01
C LEU A 40 10.88 -3.01 -2.15
N ILE A 41 10.83 -4.01 -1.26
CA ILE A 41 12.02 -4.41 -0.49
C ILE A 41 13.05 -5.05 -1.42
N PRO A 42 12.73 -6.05 -2.29
CA PRO A 42 13.65 -6.54 -3.30
C PRO A 42 14.17 -5.46 -4.26
N ALA A 43 13.29 -4.54 -4.71
CA ALA A 43 13.71 -3.44 -5.57
C ALA A 43 14.72 -2.50 -4.87
N GLY A 44 14.50 -2.21 -3.57
CA GLY A 44 15.44 -1.45 -2.74
C GLY A 44 16.80 -2.14 -2.60
N TYR A 45 16.81 -3.46 -2.43
CA TYR A 45 18.04 -4.28 -2.44
C TYR A 45 18.79 -4.20 -3.78
N LEU A 46 18.07 -4.30 -4.90
CA LEU A 46 18.67 -4.14 -6.25
C LEU A 46 19.20 -2.72 -6.47
N ALA A 47 18.56 -1.71 -5.88
CA ALA A 47 19.08 -0.34 -5.89
C ALA A 47 20.37 -0.21 -5.10
N HIS A 48 20.52 -0.89 -3.96
CA HIS A 48 21.77 -0.93 -3.21
C HIS A 48 22.92 -1.57 -4.01
N LYS A 49 22.62 -2.63 -4.79
CA LYS A 49 23.59 -3.27 -5.69
C LYS A 49 23.95 -2.44 -6.93
N GLY A 50 23.27 -1.30 -7.15
CA GLY A 50 23.45 -0.48 -8.34
C GLY A 50 22.78 -1.03 -9.61
N GLU A 51 21.99 -2.10 -9.48
CA GLU A 51 21.27 -2.74 -10.59
C GLU A 51 19.99 -1.97 -10.96
N MET A 52 19.43 -1.18 -10.02
CA MET A 52 18.27 -0.33 -10.24
C MET A 52 18.49 1.06 -9.66
N SER A 53 17.84 2.09 -10.26
CA SER A 53 17.87 3.45 -9.73
C SER A 53 16.82 3.62 -8.63
N PHE A 54 17.26 4.05 -7.43
CA PHE A 54 16.39 4.36 -6.30
C PHE A 54 15.26 5.34 -6.67
N GLY A 55 15.61 6.42 -7.36
CA GLY A 55 14.65 7.45 -7.77
C GLY A 55 13.60 6.93 -8.75
N LEU A 56 14.00 6.06 -9.70
CA LEU A 56 13.07 5.46 -10.66
C LEU A 56 12.14 4.44 -9.96
N ILE A 57 12.63 3.65 -9.03
CA ILE A 57 11.78 2.74 -8.23
C ILE A 57 10.70 3.55 -7.50
N LEU A 58 11.09 4.64 -6.82
CA LEU A 58 10.17 5.51 -6.10
C LEU A 58 9.15 6.16 -7.04
N LEU A 59 9.60 6.63 -8.21
CA LEU A 59 8.72 7.23 -9.22
C LEU A 59 7.69 6.23 -9.74
N PHE A 60 8.16 5.07 -10.24
CA PHE A 60 7.27 4.07 -10.84
C PHE A 60 6.33 3.42 -9.83
N SER A 61 6.77 3.20 -8.58
CA SER A 61 5.91 2.71 -7.51
C SER A 61 4.81 3.72 -7.15
N THR A 62 5.15 5.00 -7.05
CA THR A 62 4.18 6.07 -6.76
C THR A 62 3.18 6.24 -7.89
N LEU A 63 3.63 6.26 -9.14
CA LEU A 63 2.76 6.37 -10.32
C LEU A 63 1.86 5.15 -10.47
N GLY A 64 2.37 3.94 -10.23
CA GLY A 64 1.59 2.72 -10.21
C GLY A 64 0.48 2.78 -9.15
N SER A 65 0.84 3.15 -7.92
CA SER A 65 -0.14 3.32 -6.83
C SER A 65 -1.20 4.38 -7.16
N LEU A 66 -0.81 5.49 -7.80
CA LEU A 66 -1.76 6.50 -8.24
C LEU A 66 -2.70 5.95 -9.32
N ALA A 67 -2.17 5.21 -10.30
CA ALA A 67 -2.97 4.63 -11.38
C ALA A 67 -4.04 3.65 -10.82
N GLY A 68 -3.64 2.73 -9.92
CA GLY A 68 -4.57 1.80 -9.28
C GLY A 68 -5.61 2.51 -8.40
N ALA A 69 -5.19 3.50 -7.63
CA ALA A 69 -6.09 4.31 -6.81
C ALA A 69 -7.08 5.12 -7.65
N SER A 70 -6.62 5.67 -8.79
CA SER A 70 -7.46 6.42 -9.72
C SER A 70 -8.51 5.52 -10.35
N LEU A 71 -8.17 4.27 -10.65
CA LEU A 71 -9.13 3.29 -11.12
C LEU A 71 -10.26 3.07 -10.10
N ASN A 72 -9.90 2.82 -8.83
CA ASN A 72 -10.89 2.65 -7.77
C ASN A 72 -11.74 3.91 -7.56
N TYR A 73 -11.13 5.10 -7.63
CA TYR A 73 -11.82 6.38 -7.54
C TYR A 73 -12.86 6.54 -8.67
N ILE A 74 -12.46 6.29 -9.94
CA ILE A 74 -13.32 6.42 -11.11
C ILE A 74 -14.46 5.39 -11.05
N VAL A 75 -14.14 4.15 -10.70
CA VAL A 75 -15.15 3.08 -10.55
C VAL A 75 -16.18 3.47 -9.47
N ALA A 76 -15.73 3.97 -8.33
CA ALA A 76 -16.62 4.43 -7.26
C ALA A 76 -17.45 5.63 -7.67
N LEU A 77 -16.86 6.57 -8.43
CA LEU A 77 -17.56 7.75 -8.97
C LEU A 77 -18.71 7.36 -9.93
N TRP A 78 -18.46 6.35 -10.78
CA TRP A 78 -19.41 5.93 -11.83
C TRP A 78 -20.47 4.96 -11.31
N LEU A 79 -20.08 3.97 -10.52
CA LEU A 79 -21.01 2.94 -10.04
C LEU A 79 -21.87 3.42 -8.87
N GLY A 80 -21.38 4.39 -8.12
CA GLY A 80 -22.09 4.94 -6.99
C GLY A 80 -22.26 3.98 -5.81
N ARG A 81 -22.84 4.51 -4.72
CA ARG A 81 -23.03 3.79 -3.48
C ARG A 81 -23.92 2.55 -3.59
N PRO A 82 -25.10 2.59 -4.27
CA PRO A 82 -25.98 1.44 -4.33
C PRO A 82 -25.35 0.20 -4.96
N PHE A 83 -24.51 0.40 -5.97
CA PHE A 83 -23.81 -0.70 -6.61
C PHE A 83 -22.75 -1.32 -5.68
N LEU A 84 -21.98 -0.50 -4.99
CA LEU A 84 -20.94 -0.97 -4.05
C LEU A 84 -21.56 -1.68 -2.84
N GLU A 85 -22.69 -1.25 -2.33
CA GLU A 85 -23.41 -1.94 -1.26
C GLU A 85 -23.94 -3.31 -1.71
N LYS A 86 -24.43 -3.41 -2.94
CA LYS A 86 -24.99 -4.66 -3.49
C LYS A 86 -23.93 -5.65 -3.94
N TYR A 87 -22.89 -5.18 -4.61
CA TYR A 87 -21.89 -6.03 -5.28
C TYR A 87 -20.48 -5.96 -4.67
N GLY A 88 -20.23 -5.04 -3.75
CA GLY A 88 -18.91 -4.80 -3.15
C GLY A 88 -18.29 -6.04 -2.47
N LYS A 89 -19.12 -6.96 -1.99
CA LYS A 89 -18.67 -8.23 -1.40
C LYS A 89 -17.82 -9.08 -2.38
N TYR A 90 -18.09 -9.00 -3.68
CA TYR A 90 -17.31 -9.69 -4.71
C TYR A 90 -15.94 -9.06 -4.95
N PHE A 91 -15.77 -7.82 -4.51
CA PHE A 91 -14.55 -7.04 -4.59
C PHE A 91 -13.89 -6.83 -3.22
N PHE A 92 -14.14 -7.72 -2.26
CA PHE A 92 -13.64 -7.62 -0.88
C PHE A 92 -14.05 -6.34 -0.13
N VAL A 93 -14.96 -5.56 -0.68
CA VAL A 93 -15.52 -4.35 -0.05
C VAL A 93 -16.71 -4.73 0.81
N ARG A 94 -16.48 -4.88 2.12
CA ARG A 94 -17.56 -5.18 3.07
C ARG A 94 -18.32 -3.89 3.42
N PRO A 95 -19.67 -3.93 3.56
CA PRO A 95 -20.48 -2.74 3.89
C PRO A 95 -20.03 -2.04 5.19
N GLU A 96 -19.60 -2.80 6.20
CA GLU A 96 -19.10 -2.23 7.47
C GLU A 96 -17.78 -1.47 7.28
N LEU A 97 -16.89 -1.98 6.42
CA LEU A 97 -15.62 -1.34 6.12
C LEU A 97 -15.85 -0.06 5.30
N LEU A 98 -16.78 -0.11 4.35
CA LEU A 98 -17.21 1.05 3.58
C LEU A 98 -17.74 2.16 4.50
N ARG A 99 -18.62 1.81 5.45
CA ARG A 99 -19.15 2.76 6.44
C ARG A 99 -18.06 3.38 7.31
N LYS A 100 -17.15 2.58 7.84
CA LYS A 100 -16.01 3.07 8.65
C LYS A 100 -15.11 4.03 7.86
N THR A 101 -14.90 3.73 6.59
CA THR A 101 -14.08 4.58 5.71
C THR A 101 -14.81 5.89 5.38
N ASP A 102 -16.12 5.85 5.17
CA ASP A 102 -16.95 7.05 5.00
C ASP A 102 -16.91 7.95 6.25
N GLU A 103 -17.13 7.37 7.44
CA GLU A 103 -17.06 8.11 8.72
C GLU A 103 -15.70 8.77 8.91
N PHE A 104 -14.62 8.03 8.59
CA PHE A 104 -13.26 8.57 8.64
C PHE A 104 -13.04 9.70 7.64
N PHE A 105 -13.56 9.55 6.43
CA PHE A 105 -13.47 10.57 5.38
C PHE A 105 -14.27 11.83 5.72
N LEU A 106 -15.48 11.67 6.27
CA LEU A 106 -16.32 12.79 6.72
C LEU A 106 -15.64 13.56 7.86
N LYS A 107 -14.97 12.86 8.77
CA LYS A 107 -14.32 13.49 9.94
C LYS A 107 -13.04 14.24 9.55
N HIS A 108 -12.23 13.71 8.61
CA HIS A 108 -10.90 14.21 8.29
C HIS A 108 -10.81 14.91 6.92
N GLY A 109 -11.85 14.86 6.11
CA GLY A 109 -11.90 15.49 4.78
C GLY A 109 -10.82 14.94 3.83
N ALA A 110 -10.27 15.82 3.00
CA ALA A 110 -9.31 15.43 1.96
C ALA A 110 -8.00 14.82 2.50
N ILE A 111 -7.58 15.20 3.71
CA ILE A 111 -6.36 14.68 4.35
C ILE A 111 -6.51 13.19 4.72
N SER A 112 -7.75 12.68 4.82
CA SER A 112 -8.01 11.26 5.05
C SER A 112 -7.47 10.36 3.93
N THR A 113 -7.36 10.88 2.72
CA THR A 113 -6.74 10.16 1.60
C THR A 113 -5.25 9.90 1.87
N PHE A 114 -4.54 10.86 2.45
CA PHE A 114 -3.15 10.69 2.87
C PHE A 114 -3.02 9.77 4.07
N THR A 115 -3.71 10.10 5.17
CA THR A 115 -3.61 9.35 6.43
C THR A 115 -4.14 7.91 6.30
N GLY A 116 -5.23 7.72 5.53
CA GLY A 116 -5.78 6.40 5.26
C GLY A 116 -4.82 5.49 4.49
N ARG A 117 -3.94 6.06 3.65
CA ARG A 117 -2.91 5.30 2.93
C ARG A 117 -1.78 4.80 3.83
N LEU A 118 -1.55 5.43 4.97
CA LEU A 118 -0.55 5.00 5.95
C LEU A 118 -1.11 3.94 6.92
N VAL A 119 -2.42 3.68 6.88
CA VAL A 119 -3.08 2.68 7.73
C VAL A 119 -3.25 1.39 6.95
N LEU A 120 -2.57 0.32 7.40
CA LEU A 120 -2.71 -1.02 6.85
C LEU A 120 -4.18 -1.48 6.90
N GLY A 121 -4.67 -2.04 5.80
CA GLY A 121 -6.05 -2.53 5.67
C GLY A 121 -7.07 -1.48 5.20
N ILE A 122 -6.77 -0.18 5.31
CA ILE A 122 -7.64 0.89 4.79
C ILE A 122 -7.06 1.50 3.51
N ARG A 123 -5.74 1.42 3.34
CA ARG A 123 -5.00 2.09 2.25
C ARG A 123 -5.52 1.80 0.84
N HIS A 124 -6.02 0.59 0.59
CA HIS A 124 -6.58 0.20 -0.72
C HIS A 124 -7.99 0.76 -0.94
N LEU A 125 -8.73 0.93 0.15
CA LEU A 125 -10.16 1.26 0.10
C LEU A 125 -10.43 2.75 0.22
N ILE A 126 -9.45 3.56 0.66
CA ILE A 126 -9.63 5.01 0.87
C ILE A 126 -9.98 5.77 -0.42
N SER A 127 -9.64 5.22 -1.57
CA SER A 127 -9.98 5.77 -2.89
C SER A 127 -11.47 5.67 -3.21
N ILE A 128 -12.17 4.68 -2.62
CA ILE A 128 -13.62 4.46 -2.84
C ILE A 128 -14.46 5.61 -2.26
N PRO A 129 -14.37 5.95 -0.95
CA PRO A 129 -15.12 7.08 -0.41
C PRO A 129 -14.73 8.42 -1.04
N ALA A 130 -13.46 8.59 -1.47
CA ALA A 130 -13.05 9.78 -2.22
C ALA A 130 -13.82 9.91 -3.55
N GLY A 131 -14.00 8.80 -4.28
CA GLY A 131 -14.81 8.75 -5.49
C GLY A 131 -16.31 8.95 -5.22
N LEU A 132 -16.88 8.29 -4.19
CA LEU A 132 -18.28 8.42 -3.81
C LEU A 132 -18.65 9.84 -3.40
N THR A 133 -17.79 10.56 -2.72
CA THR A 133 -17.98 11.95 -2.30
C THR A 133 -17.64 12.96 -3.39
N ARG A 134 -17.27 12.50 -4.60
CA ARG A 134 -16.85 13.34 -5.72
C ARG A 134 -15.75 14.33 -5.34
N MET A 135 -14.78 13.89 -4.52
CA MET A 135 -13.65 14.72 -4.15
C MET A 135 -12.94 15.23 -5.41
N ASN A 136 -12.43 16.47 -5.37
CA ASN A 136 -11.64 17.00 -6.49
C ASN A 136 -10.44 16.07 -6.81
N PHE A 137 -10.36 15.62 -8.06
CA PHE A 137 -9.36 14.64 -8.51
C PHE A 137 -7.91 15.12 -8.32
N GLY A 138 -7.64 16.42 -8.48
CA GLY A 138 -6.32 16.97 -8.25
C GLY A 138 -5.89 16.86 -6.78
N LYS A 139 -6.80 17.18 -5.84
CA LYS A 139 -6.54 17.01 -4.40
C LYS A 139 -6.37 15.52 -4.06
N PHE A 140 -7.23 14.66 -4.61
CA PHE A 140 -7.12 13.22 -4.44
C PHE A 140 -5.76 12.69 -4.91
N SER A 141 -5.33 13.06 -6.14
CA SER A 141 -4.05 12.64 -6.71
C SER A 141 -2.87 13.13 -5.89
N PHE A 142 -2.88 14.38 -5.44
CA PHE A 142 -1.82 14.96 -4.61
C PHE A 142 -1.63 14.18 -3.30
N TYR A 143 -2.70 13.99 -2.53
CA TYR A 143 -2.63 13.27 -1.26
C TYR A 143 -2.32 11.78 -1.45
N THR A 144 -2.80 11.19 -2.55
CA THR A 144 -2.49 9.82 -2.95
C THR A 144 -1.00 9.65 -3.24
N CYS A 145 -0.42 10.53 -4.09
CA CYS A 145 1.00 10.49 -4.41
C CYS A 145 1.86 10.69 -3.15
N LEU A 146 1.51 11.63 -2.29
CA LEU A 146 2.25 11.90 -1.07
C LEU A 146 2.27 10.68 -0.14
N GLY A 147 1.12 10.07 0.09
CA GLY A 147 1.01 8.86 0.93
C GLY A 147 1.70 7.64 0.32
N ALA A 148 1.53 7.42 -0.98
CA ALA A 148 2.18 6.33 -1.69
C ALA A 148 3.71 6.50 -1.74
N ALA A 149 4.20 7.72 -2.03
CA ALA A 149 5.63 8.00 -2.05
C ALA A 149 6.27 7.78 -0.67
N LEU A 150 5.63 8.25 0.40
CA LEU A 150 6.15 8.06 1.76
C LEU A 150 6.21 6.57 2.13
N TRP A 151 5.16 5.81 1.84
CA TRP A 151 5.14 4.36 2.10
C TRP A 151 6.19 3.63 1.27
N SER A 152 6.24 3.90 -0.04
CA SER A 152 7.24 3.32 -0.94
C SER A 152 8.66 3.65 -0.51
N LEU A 153 8.91 4.90 -0.11
CA LEU A 153 10.21 5.35 0.39
C LEU A 153 10.67 4.51 1.58
N VAL A 154 9.80 4.28 2.57
CA VAL A 154 10.11 3.44 3.74
C VAL A 154 10.51 2.03 3.31
N LEU A 155 9.72 1.39 2.43
CA LEU A 155 10.00 0.01 1.99
C LEU A 155 11.29 -0.09 1.15
N ILE A 156 11.52 0.88 0.24
CA ILE A 156 12.72 0.92 -0.58
C ILE A 156 13.96 1.14 0.29
N LEU A 157 13.90 2.06 1.29
CA LEU A 157 14.98 2.27 2.24
C LEU A 157 15.25 1.03 3.08
N MET A 158 14.22 0.34 3.54
CA MET A 158 14.40 -0.94 4.24
C MET A 158 15.18 -1.93 3.36
N GLY A 159 14.78 -2.11 2.10
CA GLY A 159 15.50 -2.97 1.16
C GLY A 159 16.93 -2.52 0.88
N TYR A 160 17.13 -1.21 0.74
CA TYR A 160 18.43 -0.59 0.47
C TYR A 160 19.44 -0.79 1.62
N PHE A 161 19.02 -0.51 2.85
CA PHE A 161 19.88 -0.70 4.03
C PHE A 161 20.13 -2.17 4.37
N ILE A 162 19.13 -3.03 4.14
CA ILE A 162 19.26 -4.48 4.27
C ILE A 162 20.31 -5.01 3.26
N GLY A 163 20.31 -4.45 2.03
CA GLY A 163 21.24 -4.85 0.96
C GLY A 163 22.71 -4.66 1.31
N GLY A 164 23.05 -3.69 2.18
CA GLY A 164 24.43 -3.44 2.64
C GLY A 164 24.99 -4.51 3.59
N ASN A 165 24.17 -5.43 4.09
CA ASN A 165 24.55 -6.45 5.06
C ASN A 165 23.92 -7.80 4.75
N GLU A 166 24.42 -8.52 3.73
CA GLU A 166 23.92 -9.84 3.35
C GLU A 166 23.90 -10.84 4.53
N GLN A 167 24.85 -10.70 5.46
CA GLN A 167 24.92 -11.52 6.66
C GLN A 167 23.81 -11.21 7.64
N LEU A 168 23.45 -9.91 7.81
CA LEU A 168 22.32 -9.49 8.63
C LEU A 168 20.96 -9.93 8.06
N ILE A 169 20.85 -10.08 6.75
CA ILE A 169 19.62 -10.61 6.13
C ILE A 169 19.46 -12.09 6.50
N LYS A 170 20.55 -12.87 6.40
CA LYS A 170 20.51 -14.32 6.66
C LYS A 170 20.17 -14.63 8.12
N ASP A 171 20.74 -13.85 9.04
CA ASP A 171 20.61 -14.10 10.49
C ASP A 171 19.37 -13.45 11.10
N ASN A 172 18.86 -12.36 10.51
CA ASN A 172 17.77 -11.57 11.08
C ASN A 172 16.47 -11.59 10.27
N LEU A 173 16.41 -12.28 9.14
CA LEU A 173 15.17 -12.38 8.34
C LEU A 173 13.95 -12.82 9.16
N PRO A 174 14.04 -13.85 10.04
CA PRO A 174 12.91 -14.23 10.90
C PRO A 174 12.59 -13.15 11.94
N ILE A 175 13.60 -12.47 12.49
CA ILE A 175 13.41 -11.38 13.46
C ILE A 175 12.79 -10.15 12.79
N MET A 176 13.23 -9.80 11.58
CA MET A 176 12.68 -8.69 10.81
C MET A 176 11.24 -8.95 10.38
N THR A 177 10.95 -10.18 9.91
CA THR A 177 9.57 -10.60 9.59
C THR A 177 8.70 -10.58 10.84
N ALA A 178 9.21 -11.06 11.97
CA ALA A 178 8.51 -11.02 13.26
C ALA A 178 8.34 -9.58 13.76
N ALA A 179 9.32 -8.68 13.57
CA ALA A 179 9.22 -7.27 13.93
C ALA A 179 8.21 -6.52 13.07
N ILE A 180 8.15 -6.80 11.76
CA ILE A 180 7.14 -6.23 10.85
C ILE A 180 5.74 -6.73 11.24
N LEU A 181 5.58 -8.04 11.43
CA LEU A 181 4.31 -8.63 11.88
C LEU A 181 3.93 -8.15 13.28
N GLY A 182 4.90 -8.03 14.19
CA GLY A 182 4.71 -7.51 15.53
C GLY A 182 4.31 -6.04 15.56
N SER A 183 4.92 -5.20 14.72
CA SER A 183 4.55 -3.78 14.59
C SER A 183 3.15 -3.61 14.00
N VAL A 184 2.80 -4.41 12.99
CA VAL A 184 1.45 -4.47 12.43
C VAL A 184 0.44 -4.92 13.48
N ALA A 185 0.75 -5.98 14.23
CA ALA A 185 -0.11 -6.46 15.31
C ALA A 185 -0.24 -5.43 16.44
N ALA A 186 0.85 -4.75 16.84
CA ALA A 186 0.84 -3.68 17.83
C ALA A 186 -0.03 -2.49 17.36
N ILE A 187 0.08 -2.06 16.12
CA ILE A 187 -0.75 -1.00 15.54
C ILE A 187 -2.23 -1.41 15.56
N LEU A 188 -2.54 -2.66 15.20
CA LEU A 188 -3.90 -3.19 15.23
C LEU A 188 -4.46 -3.27 16.66
N VAL A 189 -3.65 -3.67 17.63
CA VAL A 189 -4.01 -3.72 19.06
C VAL A 189 -4.22 -2.32 19.62
N ILE A 190 -3.31 -1.38 19.36
CA ILE A 190 -3.45 0.02 19.75
C ILE A 190 -4.70 0.63 19.15
N TYR A 191 -4.95 0.38 17.86
CA TYR A 191 -6.16 0.83 17.18
C TYR A 191 -7.44 0.23 17.80
N TYR A 192 -7.43 -1.07 18.12
CA TYR A 192 -8.54 -1.74 18.79
C TYR A 192 -8.84 -1.16 20.17
N PHE A 193 -7.82 -0.92 21.00
CA PHE A 193 -7.98 -0.32 22.33
C PHE A 193 -8.41 1.16 22.25
N TRP A 194 -7.89 1.90 21.27
CA TRP A 194 -8.30 3.29 21.04
C TRP A 194 -9.76 3.38 20.63
N GLN A 195 -10.21 2.47 19.76
CA GLN A 195 -11.61 2.39 19.34
C GLN A 195 -12.55 1.98 20.50
N LYS A 196 -12.08 1.12 21.42
CA LYS A 196 -12.84 0.71 22.62
C LYS A 196 -13.00 1.86 23.60
N ARG A 197 -11.99 2.73 23.75
CA ARG A 197 -12.06 3.94 24.59
C ARG A 197 -13.01 5.02 24.04
N GLN A 198 -13.28 5.04 22.76
CA GLN A 198 -14.23 6.00 22.18
C GLN A 198 -15.70 5.53 22.27
N LYS A 199 -15.92 4.29 22.67
CA LYS A 199 -17.27 3.70 22.83
C LYS A 199 -17.72 3.60 24.30
N ALA A 200 -16.88 3.94 25.24
CA ALA A 200 -17.14 4.07 26.68
C ALA A 200 -17.26 5.55 27.07
#